data_e3739c4c4cd77498709ca38b17f4b09d
#
_entry.id   e3739c4c4cd77498709ca38b17f4b09d
#
_cell.length_a   1.000
_cell.length_b   1.000
_cell.length_c   1.000
_cell.angle_alpha   90.00
_cell.angle_beta   90.00
_cell.angle_gamma   90.00
#
_symmetry.space_group_name_H-M   'P 1'
#
loop_
_entity.id
_entity.type
_entity.pdbx_description
1 polymer ?
#
loop_
_entity_poly.entity_id
_entity_poly.type
_entity_poly.pdbx_seq_one_letter_code
_entity_poly.pdbx_strand_id
1 'polypeptide(L)' 'MLSTVRTELLTIRIEHGARVAPGELIDAIQTIPAGWVIADISGFALADYQQIEIRIEPDERTN' A
#
# COMPACT_ATOMS: atom_id res chain seq x y z
N MET A 1 -16.57 -18.97 -16.83
CA MET A 1 -16.06 -19.02 -15.46
C MET A 1 -15.81 -17.62 -14.93
N LEU A 2 -16.24 -17.35 -13.73
CA LEU A 2 -16.01 -16.07 -13.11
C LEU A 2 -14.67 -16.06 -12.40
N SER A 3 -13.88 -15.04 -12.66
CA SER A 3 -12.67 -14.83 -11.89
C SER A 3 -12.88 -13.60 -11.03
N THR A 4 -12.56 -13.73 -9.76
CA THR A 4 -12.67 -12.65 -8.84
C THR A 4 -11.29 -12.03 -8.64
N VAL A 5 -11.17 -10.76 -8.96
CA VAL A 5 -9.94 -10.03 -8.71
C VAL A 5 -9.99 -9.53 -7.28
N ARG A 6 -9.03 -9.98 -6.48
CA ARG A 6 -8.90 -9.51 -5.11
C ARG A 6 -7.96 -8.31 -5.12
N THR A 7 -8.43 -7.23 -4.55
CA THR A 7 -7.64 -6.03 -4.40
C THR A 7 -7.69 -5.62 -2.95
N GLU A 8 -6.56 -5.33 -2.37
CA GLU A 8 -6.49 -4.84 -1.00
C GLU A 8 -5.79 -3.49 -0.97
N LEU A 9 -6.11 -2.71 0.02
CA LEU A 9 -5.56 -1.37 0.18
C LEU A 9 -4.72 -1.33 1.46
N LEU A 10 -3.46 -0.99 1.29
CA LEU A 10 -2.57 -0.73 2.41
C LEU A 10 -2.52 0.78 2.62
N THR A 11 -2.93 1.23 3.78
CA THR A 11 -2.99 2.65 4.10
C THR A 11 -1.92 3.02 5.12
N ILE A 12 -1.14 4.04 4.79
CA ILE A 12 -0.13 4.59 5.70
C ILE A 12 -0.51 6.02 6.01
N ARG A 13 -0.70 6.30 7.30
CA ARG A 13 -1.06 7.63 7.76
C ARG A 13 0.16 8.29 8.41
N ILE A 14 0.45 9.52 8.01
CA ILE A 14 1.55 10.29 8.54
C ILE A 14 0.98 11.57 9.12
N GLU A 15 1.11 11.76 10.44
CA GLU A 15 0.61 12.96 11.09
C GLU A 15 1.43 14.17 10.68
N HIS A 16 0.83 15.34 10.74
CA HIS A 16 1.51 16.59 10.41
C HIS A 16 2.74 16.78 11.30
N GLY A 17 3.84 17.15 10.66
CA GLY A 17 5.09 17.36 11.36
C GLY A 17 5.85 16.08 11.68
N ALA A 18 5.23 14.93 11.50
CA ALA A 18 5.90 13.66 11.71
C ALA A 18 6.82 13.36 10.52
N ARG A 19 7.91 12.69 10.82
CA ARG A 19 8.85 12.24 9.81
C ARG A 19 8.86 10.72 9.83
N VAL A 20 8.83 10.14 8.66
CA VAL A 20 8.82 8.68 8.51
C VAL A 20 10.22 8.24 8.13
N ALA A 21 10.82 7.39 8.94
CA ALA A 21 12.10 6.79 8.60
C ALA A 21 11.90 5.79 7.46
N PRO A 22 12.87 5.68 6.53
CA PRO A 22 12.76 4.70 5.45
C PRO A 22 12.47 3.28 5.94
N GLY A 23 13.02 2.88 7.08
CA GLY A 23 12.77 1.56 7.63
C GLY A 23 11.33 1.33 8.01
N GLU A 24 10.63 2.35 8.48
CA GLU A 24 9.21 2.24 8.80
C GLU A 24 8.37 1.99 7.55
N LEU A 25 8.72 2.65 6.47
CA LEU A 25 8.04 2.44 5.20
C LEU A 25 8.33 1.05 4.65
N ILE A 26 9.56 0.61 4.74
CA ILE A 26 9.96 -0.73 4.30
C ILE A 26 9.20 -1.78 5.11
N ASP A 27 9.10 -1.61 6.42
CA ASP A 27 8.36 -2.53 7.28
C ASP A 27 6.90 -2.63 6.86
N ALA A 28 6.28 -1.50 6.54
CA ALA A 28 4.89 -1.49 6.08
C ALA A 28 4.76 -2.23 4.74
N ILE A 29 5.69 -2.01 3.82
CA ILE A 29 5.65 -2.68 2.52
C ILE A 29 5.87 -4.18 2.68
N GLN A 30 6.71 -4.60 3.62
CA GLN A 30 6.98 -6.02 3.84
C GLN A 30 5.78 -6.78 4.40
N THR A 31 4.74 -6.09 4.82
CA THR A 31 3.49 -6.77 5.21
C THR A 31 2.71 -7.28 4.01
N ILE A 32 3.08 -6.87 2.81
CA ILE A 32 2.43 -7.34 1.59
C ILE A 32 2.77 -8.82 1.41
N PRO A 33 1.76 -9.69 1.25
CA PRO A 33 2.01 -11.13 1.13
C PRO A 33 2.85 -11.46 -0.10
N ALA A 34 3.60 -12.55 -0.02
CA ALA A 34 4.32 -13.05 -1.17
C ALA A 34 3.33 -13.39 -2.30
N GLY A 35 3.71 -13.08 -3.53
CA GLY A 35 2.84 -13.30 -4.67
C GLY A 35 1.90 -12.16 -4.96
N TRP A 36 1.96 -11.08 -4.20
CA TRP A 36 1.19 -9.87 -4.45
C TRP A 36 2.10 -8.78 -5.00
N VAL A 37 1.53 -7.91 -5.80
CA VAL A 37 2.26 -6.79 -6.41
C VAL A 37 1.53 -5.48 -6.13
N ILE A 38 2.26 -4.39 -6.22
CA ILE A 38 1.69 -3.07 -6.07
C ILE A 38 1.10 -2.65 -7.42
N ALA A 39 -0.21 -2.41 -7.42
CA ALA A 39 -0.91 -2.00 -8.62
C ALA A 39 -0.95 -0.48 -8.77
N ASP A 40 -1.02 0.24 -7.66
CA ASP A 40 -1.11 1.69 -7.70
C ASP A 40 -0.69 2.28 -6.36
N ILE A 41 -0.16 3.48 -6.41
CA ILE A 41 0.20 4.25 -5.22
C ILE A 41 -0.37 5.64 -5.39
N SER A 42 -1.11 6.09 -4.41
CA SER A 42 -1.63 7.44 -4.38
C SER A 42 -1.42 8.05 -3.01
N GLY A 43 -1.36 9.37 -2.98
CA GLY A 43 -1.19 10.07 -1.73
C GLY A 43 -1.95 11.37 -1.74
N PHE A 44 -2.41 11.79 -0.58
CA PHE A 44 -3.09 13.06 -0.43
C PHE A 44 -2.84 13.63 0.95
N ALA A 45 -2.97 14.94 1.05
CA ALA A 45 -2.79 15.65 2.30
C ALA A 45 -4.15 16.11 2.81
N LEU A 46 -4.39 15.86 4.08
CA LEU A 46 -5.56 16.33 4.78
C LEU A 46 -5.12 17.38 5.81
N ALA A 47 -6.08 18.00 6.49
CA ALA A 47 -5.77 19.09 7.43
C ALA A 47 -4.86 18.64 8.56
N ASP A 48 -5.04 17.40 9.04
CA ASP A 48 -4.35 16.91 10.22
C ASP A 48 -3.25 15.90 9.93
N TYR A 49 -3.26 15.31 8.72
CA TYR A 49 -2.30 14.27 8.38
C TYR A 49 -2.18 14.11 6.87
N GLN A 50 -1.15 13.38 6.46
CA GLN A 50 -1.00 12.91 5.09
C GLN A 50 -1.31 11.43 5.07
N GLN A 51 -1.83 10.96 3.95
CA GLN A 51 -2.16 9.54 3.80
C GLN A 51 -1.62 9.03 2.49
N ILE A 52 -0.95 7.89 2.56
CA ILE A 52 -0.49 7.17 1.38
C ILE A 52 -1.31 5.90 1.28
N GLU A 53 -1.89 5.66 0.12
CA GLU A 53 -2.65 4.46 -0.14
C GLU A 53 -1.94 3.65 -1.21
N ILE A 54 -1.66 2.41 -0.90
CA ILE A 54 -1.00 1.49 -1.81
C ILE A 54 -1.98 0.37 -2.12
N ARG A 55 -2.42 0.32 -3.37
CA ARG A 55 -3.32 -0.74 -3.81
C ARG A 55 -2.49 -1.92 -4.26
N ILE A 56 -2.78 -3.09 -3.72
CA ILE A 56 -2.07 -4.32 -4.05
C ILE A 56 -3.05 -5.33 -4.63
N GLU A 57 -2.53 -6.22 -5.44
CA GLU A 57 -3.33 -7.28 -6.04
C GLU A 57 -2.46 -8.51 -6.24
N PRO A 58 -3.05 -9.71 -6.35
CA PRO A 58 -2.26 -10.90 -6.63
C PRO A 58 -1.54 -10.79 -7.96
N ASP A 59 -0.31 -11.27 -8.00
CA ASP A 59 0.45 -11.29 -9.24
C ASP A 59 0.03 -12.51 -10.07
N GLU A 60 -0.79 -12.26 -11.06
CA GLU A 60 -1.31 -13.32 -11.91
C GLU A 60 -0.36 -13.74 -13.02
N ARG A 61 0.76 -13.06 -13.15
CA ARG A 61 1.74 -13.39 -14.17
C ARG A 61 2.58 -14.61 -13.80
N THR A 62 2.54 -14.99 -12.54
CA THR A 62 3.26 -16.17 -12.08
C THR A 62 2.37 -17.40 -12.25
N ASN A 63 2.74 -18.20 -13.16
CA ASN A 63 2.04 -19.47 -13.38
C ASN A 63 3.02 -20.61 -13.24
#